data_0d4d4e01bfcb4b4b1d51b7dfc2c9fca0
#
_entry.id   0d4d4e01bfcb4b4b1d51b7dfc2c9fca0
#
_cell.length_a   1.000
_cell.length_b   1.000
_cell.length_c   1.000
_cell.angle_alpha   90.00
_cell.angle_beta   90.00
_cell.angle_gamma   90.00
#
_symmetry.space_group_name_H-M   'P 1'
#
loop_
_entity.id
_entity.type
_entity.pdbx_description
1 polymer ?
#
loop_
_entity_poly.entity_id
_entity_poly.type
_entity_poly.pdbx_seq_one_letter_code
_entity_poly.pdbx_strand_id
1 'polypeptide(L)'
;RNVNDYSVEEKNDQKSVRPHKKKKRKRWVMILIFAIEIILLLVLIIVWYVVGKLEMIERPAIDRDAIVINRELDDDTIEVLEGYTNILLLGSDARDNTVEGLNKLGENHTDSIIIASINNKTKEVRLVSVYRDTVLKFMDTANTQEVKYNKATDAMFYYGVESAISMINTNLDLDIKDYVMVNWNALIDIVDAVGGIDIEIDENELHWINEYLRDTGKNTGRSYTNVENTGMVHLDGIQATAYCRIRYGGGSDFRRTERQRTVINLVVEKAKNMDITKLNSAINSVFGNISTSLDVGTILNLAKSLASYTITESSGFPTEVTYVTTLKGNTSDRDFVLAKDLAANVTVLHKVLFDVDNYDPTPTVKDINKTISELSGAY
;
A
#
# COMPACT_ATOMS: atom_id res chain seq x y z
N ARG A 1 74.30 -87.15 41.74
CA ARG A 1 74.71 -86.83 40.35
C ARG A 1 73.62 -86.01 39.72
N ASN A 2 74.05 -84.87 39.39
CA ASN A 2 73.41 -83.76 38.63
C ASN A 2 72.32 -84.14 37.67
N VAL A 3 71.24 -83.36 37.74
CA VAL A 3 70.43 -82.97 36.56
C VAL A 3 69.92 -81.55 36.75
N ASN A 4 70.18 -80.78 35.75
CA ASN A 4 69.83 -79.34 35.63
C ASN A 4 68.34 -79.08 35.55
N ASP A 5 67.92 -78.08 36.26
CA ASP A 5 66.61 -77.44 36.21
C ASP A 5 66.61 -76.31 35.15
N TYR A 6 65.74 -76.37 34.18
CA TYR A 6 65.47 -75.25 33.22
C TYR A 6 64.08 -74.75 33.49
N SER A 7 64.00 -73.61 34.18
CA SER A 7 62.78 -72.81 34.31
C SER A 7 62.53 -72.07 33.04
N VAL A 8 61.36 -72.28 32.43
CA VAL A 8 60.85 -71.53 31.31
C VAL A 8 60.07 -70.31 31.86
N GLU A 9 60.57 -69.11 31.64
CA GLU A 9 59.81 -67.85 31.88
C GLU A 9 58.73 -67.68 30.83
N GLU A 10 57.46 -67.79 31.21
CA GLU A 10 56.32 -67.34 30.41
C GLU A 10 56.24 -65.81 30.43
N LYS A 11 56.53 -65.15 29.31
CA LYS A 11 56.25 -63.70 29.08
C LYS A 11 54.74 -63.48 28.86
N ASN A 12 54.12 -62.97 29.88
CA ASN A 12 52.72 -62.50 29.85
C ASN A 12 52.58 -61.21 29.04
N ASP A 13 52.18 -61.32 27.76
CA ASP A 13 51.96 -60.22 26.87
C ASP A 13 50.55 -59.58 27.16
N GLN A 14 50.50 -58.69 28.13
CA GLN A 14 49.29 -57.84 28.37
C GLN A 14 49.13 -56.87 27.25
N LYS A 15 48.33 -57.21 26.23
CA LYS A 15 47.77 -56.22 25.24
C LYS A 15 46.85 -55.29 25.96
N SER A 16 47.28 -54.04 26.18
CA SER A 16 46.45 -52.94 26.64
C SER A 16 45.35 -52.63 25.59
N VAL A 17 44.12 -52.98 25.88
CA VAL A 17 42.95 -52.61 25.08
C VAL A 17 42.67 -51.16 25.31
N ARG A 18 42.99 -50.28 24.35
CA ARG A 18 42.63 -48.87 24.37
C ARG A 18 41.12 -48.75 24.27
N PRO A 19 40.43 -48.02 25.16
CA PRO A 19 38.97 -47.88 25.11
C PRO A 19 38.53 -47.09 23.89
N HIS A 20 37.54 -47.61 23.20
CA HIS A 20 36.96 -47.06 21.99
C HIS A 20 36.35 -45.65 22.17
N LYS A 21 37.01 -44.60 21.63
CA LYS A 21 36.51 -43.22 21.50
C LYS A 21 35.30 -43.11 20.54
N LYS A 22 34.84 -44.16 19.90
CA LYS A 22 33.75 -44.16 18.88
C LYS A 22 32.35 -43.89 19.42
N LYS A 23 32.02 -44.15 20.69
CA LYS A 23 30.65 -43.94 21.24
C LYS A 23 30.30 -42.47 21.51
N LYS A 24 31.27 -41.60 21.88
CA LYS A 24 31.02 -40.16 22.12
C LYS A 24 30.72 -39.43 20.82
N ARG A 25 31.44 -39.71 19.73
CA ARG A 25 31.27 -39.06 18.43
C ARG A 25 29.86 -39.33 17.81
N LYS A 26 29.33 -40.53 17.98
CA LYS A 26 27.99 -40.94 17.51
C LYS A 26 26.86 -40.19 18.27
N ARG A 27 27.04 -39.99 19.58
CA ARG A 27 26.09 -39.20 20.40
C ARG A 27 26.04 -37.73 20.00
N TRP A 28 27.18 -37.08 19.77
CA TRP A 28 27.26 -35.71 19.32
C TRP A 28 26.63 -35.49 17.92
N VAL A 29 26.84 -36.41 17.00
CA VAL A 29 26.22 -36.37 15.68
C VAL A 29 24.69 -36.52 15.78
N MET A 30 24.20 -37.43 16.64
CA MET A 30 22.74 -37.54 16.85
C MET A 30 22.13 -36.30 17.50
N ILE A 31 22.82 -35.67 18.46
CA ILE A 31 22.37 -34.40 19.06
C ILE A 31 22.34 -33.28 18.02
N LEU A 32 23.34 -33.25 17.13
CA LEU A 32 23.41 -32.23 16.06
C LEU A 32 22.29 -32.46 15.02
N ILE A 33 22.00 -33.71 14.65
CA ILE A 33 20.88 -34.03 13.75
C ILE A 33 19.55 -33.65 14.41
N PHE A 34 19.34 -33.97 15.68
CA PHE A 34 18.12 -33.63 16.40
C PHE A 34 17.96 -32.11 16.58
N ALA A 35 19.06 -31.36 16.78
CA ALA A 35 19.03 -29.91 16.80
C ALA A 35 18.66 -29.33 15.44
N ILE A 36 19.17 -29.88 14.33
CA ILE A 36 18.80 -29.48 12.97
C ILE A 36 17.32 -29.78 12.69
N GLU A 37 16.81 -30.95 13.12
CA GLU A 37 15.40 -31.31 12.98
C GLU A 37 14.48 -30.33 13.74
N ILE A 38 14.87 -29.95 14.99
CA ILE A 38 14.13 -28.95 15.76
C ILE A 38 14.14 -27.59 15.07
N ILE A 39 15.28 -27.15 14.54
CA ILE A 39 15.41 -25.89 13.81
C ILE A 39 14.53 -25.91 12.54
N LEU A 40 14.56 -27.02 11.79
CA LEU A 40 13.70 -27.18 10.61
C LEU A 40 12.20 -27.15 10.98
N LEU A 41 11.82 -27.82 12.07
CA LEU A 41 10.45 -27.81 12.58
C LEU A 41 10.02 -26.39 12.97
N LEU A 42 10.88 -25.64 13.67
CA LEU A 42 10.61 -24.26 14.04
C LEU A 42 10.48 -23.36 12.80
N VAL A 43 11.35 -23.55 11.79
CA VAL A 43 11.23 -22.83 10.51
C VAL A 43 9.92 -23.17 9.81
N LEU A 44 9.51 -24.43 9.77
CA LEU A 44 8.23 -24.86 9.18
C LEU A 44 7.04 -24.27 9.94
N ILE A 45 7.09 -24.23 11.28
CA ILE A 45 6.04 -23.60 12.10
C ILE A 45 5.97 -22.09 11.80
N ILE A 46 7.11 -21.42 11.70
CA ILE A 46 7.16 -19.98 11.35
C ILE A 46 6.60 -19.77 9.95
N VAL A 47 7.02 -20.57 8.97
CA VAL A 47 6.51 -20.47 7.60
C VAL A 47 4.99 -20.72 7.55
N TRP A 48 4.51 -21.78 8.20
CA TRP A 48 3.08 -22.09 8.31
C TRP A 48 2.30 -20.95 8.98
N TYR A 49 2.83 -20.38 10.07
CA TYR A 49 2.24 -19.25 10.77
C TYR A 49 2.16 -18.02 9.86
N VAL A 50 3.25 -17.67 9.16
CA VAL A 50 3.31 -16.53 8.24
C VAL A 50 2.36 -16.74 7.06
N VAL A 51 2.36 -17.94 6.44
CA VAL A 51 1.46 -18.26 5.32
C VAL A 51 0.00 -18.19 5.77
N GLY A 52 -0.34 -18.79 6.92
CA GLY A 52 -1.70 -18.74 7.46
C GLY A 52 -2.18 -17.30 7.77
N LYS A 53 -1.25 -16.40 8.14
CA LYS A 53 -1.57 -14.98 8.32
C LYS A 53 -1.81 -14.25 7.00
N LEU A 54 -1.05 -14.59 5.98
CA LEU A 54 -1.18 -13.98 4.66
C LEU A 54 -2.40 -14.52 3.88
N GLU A 55 -2.89 -15.71 4.22
CA GLU A 55 -4.16 -16.25 3.73
C GLU A 55 -5.40 -15.52 4.30
N MET A 56 -5.23 -14.78 5.41
CA MET A 56 -6.31 -13.94 5.96
C MET A 56 -6.53 -12.65 5.17
N ILE A 57 -5.61 -12.27 4.28
CA ILE A 57 -5.81 -11.18 3.34
C ILE A 57 -6.71 -11.73 2.22
N GLU A 58 -7.94 -11.28 2.17
CA GLU A 58 -8.80 -11.57 1.05
C GLU A 58 -8.25 -10.87 -0.20
N ARG A 59 -7.91 -11.68 -1.20
CA ARG A 59 -7.42 -11.21 -2.50
C ARG A 59 -8.50 -11.45 -3.52
N PRO A 60 -9.24 -10.41 -3.91
CA PRO A 60 -10.13 -10.56 -5.05
C PRO A 60 -9.27 -10.93 -6.26
N ALA A 61 -9.80 -11.83 -7.07
CA ALA A 61 -9.18 -12.13 -8.34
C ALA A 61 -9.19 -10.86 -9.19
N ILE A 62 -8.02 -10.26 -9.39
CA ILE A 62 -7.84 -9.16 -10.34
C ILE A 62 -7.39 -9.74 -11.68
N ASP A 63 -8.07 -9.35 -12.74
CA ASP A 63 -7.61 -9.67 -14.10
C ASP A 63 -6.54 -8.65 -14.54
N ARG A 64 -5.28 -8.99 -14.31
CA ARG A 64 -4.17 -8.11 -14.72
C ARG A 64 -4.07 -7.93 -16.22
N ASP A 65 -4.57 -8.88 -17.01
CA ASP A 65 -4.57 -8.78 -18.47
C ASP A 65 -5.67 -7.82 -18.98
N ALA A 66 -6.69 -7.57 -18.17
CA ALA A 66 -7.71 -6.55 -18.43
C ALA A 66 -7.25 -5.12 -18.12
N ILE A 67 -6.15 -4.94 -17.35
CA ILE A 67 -5.62 -3.62 -17.04
C ILE A 67 -5.02 -2.99 -18.29
N VAL A 68 -5.52 -1.82 -18.66
CA VAL A 68 -5.08 -1.09 -19.85
C VAL A 68 -3.91 -0.18 -19.50
N ILE A 69 -2.84 -0.29 -20.31
CA ILE A 69 -1.66 0.56 -20.29
C ILE A 69 -1.51 1.16 -21.69
N ASN A 70 -1.05 2.40 -21.78
CA ASN A 70 -0.83 3.04 -23.08
C ASN A 70 0.23 2.29 -23.88
N ARG A 71 -0.13 1.93 -25.12
CA ARG A 71 0.77 1.15 -26.00
C ARG A 71 1.87 1.99 -26.62
N GLU A 72 1.74 3.30 -26.55
CA GLU A 72 2.67 4.29 -27.13
C GLU A 72 3.78 4.69 -26.14
N LEU A 73 3.86 4.07 -24.97
CA LEU A 73 5.01 4.26 -24.07
C LEU A 73 6.28 3.81 -24.82
N ASP A 74 7.27 4.70 -24.88
CA ASP A 74 8.55 4.40 -25.47
C ASP A 74 9.44 3.55 -24.55
N ASP A 75 10.49 2.97 -25.10
CA ASP A 75 11.39 2.07 -24.38
C ASP A 75 12.07 2.77 -23.19
N ASP A 76 12.41 4.06 -23.32
CA ASP A 76 13.03 4.85 -22.25
C ASP A 76 12.05 5.03 -21.07
N THR A 77 10.81 5.33 -21.37
CA THR A 77 9.74 5.44 -20.35
C THR A 77 9.50 4.09 -19.66
N ILE A 78 9.45 3.00 -20.41
CA ILE A 78 9.27 1.64 -19.86
C ILE A 78 10.43 1.30 -18.91
N GLU A 79 11.68 1.56 -19.30
CA GLU A 79 12.87 1.33 -18.44
C GLU A 79 12.80 2.15 -17.16
N VAL A 80 12.35 3.41 -17.23
CA VAL A 80 12.14 4.24 -16.05
C VAL A 80 11.08 3.61 -15.12
N LEU A 81 9.89 3.25 -15.64
CA LEU A 81 8.80 2.68 -14.85
C LEU A 81 9.21 1.36 -14.17
N GLU A 82 9.96 0.48 -14.87
CA GLU A 82 10.52 -0.77 -14.31
C GLU A 82 11.49 -0.53 -13.14
N GLY A 83 12.11 0.64 -13.08
CA GLY A 83 12.96 1.08 -11.96
C GLY A 83 12.18 1.33 -10.66
N TYR A 84 10.85 1.35 -10.71
CA TYR A 84 9.98 1.65 -9.59
C TYR A 84 8.95 0.53 -9.37
N THR A 85 8.46 0.43 -8.13
CA THR A 85 7.26 -0.35 -7.78
C THR A 85 6.12 0.64 -7.57
N ASN A 86 5.18 0.68 -8.52
CA ASN A 86 4.05 1.58 -8.52
C ASN A 86 2.80 0.85 -8.00
N ILE A 87 2.18 1.38 -6.94
CA ILE A 87 0.99 0.79 -6.29
C ILE A 87 -0.09 1.86 -6.18
N LEU A 88 -1.33 1.50 -6.54
CA LEU A 88 -2.48 2.38 -6.35
C LEU A 88 -3.08 2.16 -4.97
N LEU A 89 -3.03 3.18 -4.11
CA LEU A 89 -3.66 3.17 -2.80
C LEU A 89 -5.05 3.81 -2.91
N LEU A 90 -6.08 3.06 -2.54
CA LEU A 90 -7.47 3.47 -2.62
C LEU A 90 -8.10 3.52 -1.23
N GLY A 91 -8.76 4.65 -0.93
CA GLY A 91 -9.58 4.79 0.27
C GLY A 91 -11.05 4.79 -0.10
N SER A 92 -11.79 3.77 0.34
CA SER A 92 -13.22 3.60 0.04
C SER A 92 -14.10 4.12 1.18
N ASP A 93 -15.26 4.67 0.83
CA ASP A 93 -16.33 5.03 1.78
C ASP A 93 -17.25 3.85 2.11
N ALA A 94 -16.87 2.63 1.71
CA ALA A 94 -17.61 1.40 1.99
C ALA A 94 -17.89 1.23 3.48
N ARG A 95 -19.14 0.97 3.81
CA ARG A 95 -19.58 0.69 5.19
C ARG A 95 -19.49 -0.79 5.55
N ASP A 96 -19.54 -1.65 4.54
CA ASP A 96 -19.28 -3.08 4.68
C ASP A 96 -17.76 -3.30 4.78
N ASN A 97 -17.33 -3.96 5.84
CA ASN A 97 -15.92 -4.23 6.13
C ASN A 97 -15.40 -5.48 5.41
N THR A 98 -16.26 -6.19 4.69
CA THR A 98 -15.83 -7.35 3.89
C THR A 98 -15.16 -6.88 2.60
N VAL A 99 -14.26 -7.70 2.07
CA VAL A 99 -13.62 -7.42 0.77
C VAL A 99 -14.68 -7.42 -0.36
N GLU A 100 -15.71 -8.25 -0.26
CA GLU A 100 -16.84 -8.21 -1.18
C GLU A 100 -17.56 -6.86 -1.11
N GLY A 101 -17.82 -6.35 0.10
CA GLY A 101 -18.39 -5.02 0.32
C GLY A 101 -17.52 -3.90 -0.22
N LEU A 102 -16.19 -3.96 -0.02
CA LEU A 102 -15.23 -2.99 -0.57
C LEU A 102 -15.28 -2.91 -2.11
N ASN A 103 -15.42 -4.05 -2.77
CA ASN A 103 -15.40 -4.16 -4.24
C ASN A 103 -16.79 -4.11 -4.89
N LYS A 104 -17.85 -3.82 -4.13
CA LYS A 104 -19.21 -3.83 -4.64
C LYS A 104 -19.47 -2.68 -5.58
N LEU A 105 -19.78 -2.99 -6.84
CA LEU A 105 -20.06 -2.02 -7.89
C LEU A 105 -21.36 -1.24 -7.59
N GLY A 106 -21.34 0.04 -7.92
CA GLY A 106 -22.53 0.90 -7.80
C GLY A 106 -22.87 1.35 -6.37
N GLU A 107 -22.03 1.02 -5.37
CA GLU A 107 -22.29 1.37 -3.97
C GLU A 107 -21.19 2.22 -3.34
N ASN A 108 -19.93 2.02 -3.72
CA ASN A 108 -18.79 2.65 -3.04
C ASN A 108 -18.00 3.57 -3.96
N HIS A 109 -17.62 4.72 -3.43
CA HIS A 109 -16.72 5.64 -4.11
C HIS A 109 -15.32 5.56 -3.49
N THR A 110 -14.30 5.82 -4.31
CA THR A 110 -12.94 6.00 -3.83
C THR A 110 -12.72 7.46 -3.47
N ASP A 111 -12.82 7.78 -2.18
CA ASP A 111 -12.63 9.12 -1.65
C ASP A 111 -11.15 9.53 -1.58
N SER A 112 -10.25 8.58 -1.62
CA SER A 112 -8.80 8.75 -1.69
C SER A 112 -8.24 7.90 -2.82
N ILE A 113 -7.44 8.52 -3.69
CA ILE A 113 -6.74 7.87 -4.80
C ILE A 113 -5.30 8.37 -4.74
N ILE A 114 -4.36 7.51 -4.36
CA ILE A 114 -2.96 7.89 -4.16
C ILE A 114 -2.06 6.94 -4.95
N ILE A 115 -1.18 7.48 -5.76
CA ILE A 115 -0.10 6.77 -6.42
C ILE A 115 1.07 6.72 -5.43
N ALA A 116 1.48 5.52 -5.05
CA ALA A 116 2.69 5.28 -4.28
C ALA A 116 3.76 4.72 -5.22
N SER A 117 4.79 5.49 -5.47
CA SER A 117 5.92 5.11 -6.32
C SER A 117 7.15 4.88 -5.46
N ILE A 118 7.68 3.67 -5.49
CA ILE A 118 8.82 3.23 -4.67
C ILE A 118 10.00 3.00 -5.60
N ASN A 119 11.05 3.78 -5.47
CA ASN A 119 12.30 3.54 -6.19
C ASN A 119 12.92 2.21 -5.70
N ASN A 120 13.07 1.24 -6.59
CA ASN A 120 13.53 -0.11 -6.24
C ASN A 120 14.98 -0.12 -5.74
N LYS A 121 15.79 0.86 -6.11
CA LYS A 121 17.20 0.99 -5.76
C LYS A 121 17.43 1.84 -4.51
N THR A 122 16.89 3.07 -4.48
CA THR A 122 17.14 4.03 -3.37
C THR A 122 16.20 3.81 -2.18
N LYS A 123 15.06 3.14 -2.39
CA LYS A 123 13.97 2.95 -1.42
C LYS A 123 13.26 4.25 -1.05
N GLU A 124 13.44 5.30 -1.84
CA GLU A 124 12.62 6.50 -1.75
C GLU A 124 11.19 6.22 -2.19
N VAL A 125 10.25 6.77 -1.46
CA VAL A 125 8.81 6.64 -1.73
C VAL A 125 8.25 8.03 -2.04
N ARG A 126 7.50 8.12 -3.13
CA ARG A 126 6.81 9.34 -3.54
C ARG A 126 5.31 9.09 -3.60
N LEU A 127 4.55 9.99 -3.00
CA LEU A 127 3.10 9.87 -2.89
C LEU A 127 2.44 11.01 -3.66
N VAL A 128 1.60 10.67 -4.64
CA VAL A 128 0.81 11.66 -5.38
C VAL A 128 -0.67 11.33 -5.26
N SER A 129 -1.44 12.23 -4.64
CA SER A 129 -2.91 12.11 -4.57
C SER A 129 -3.54 12.62 -5.85
N VAL A 130 -4.30 11.78 -6.54
CA VAL A 130 -5.21 12.21 -7.61
C VAL A 130 -6.49 12.71 -6.97
N TYR A 131 -6.84 13.98 -7.20
CA TYR A 131 -8.06 14.54 -6.60
C TYR A 131 -9.28 13.82 -7.17
N ARG A 132 -10.14 13.32 -6.29
CA ARG A 132 -11.25 12.44 -6.65
C ARG A 132 -12.23 13.05 -7.65
N ASP A 133 -12.38 14.38 -7.65
CA ASP A 133 -13.27 15.12 -8.54
C ASP A 133 -12.60 15.52 -9.86
N THR A 134 -11.34 15.08 -10.11
CA THR A 134 -10.64 15.29 -11.37
C THR A 134 -11.33 14.53 -12.49
N VAL A 135 -11.62 15.23 -13.58
CA VAL A 135 -12.18 14.63 -14.79
C VAL A 135 -11.09 13.86 -15.51
N LEU A 136 -11.29 12.56 -15.62
CA LEU A 136 -10.41 11.63 -16.33
C LEU A 136 -11.23 10.72 -17.24
N LYS A 137 -10.57 10.14 -18.24
CA LYS A 137 -11.12 9.07 -19.07
C LYS A 137 -11.04 7.75 -18.32
N PHE A 138 -12.14 7.02 -18.23
CA PHE A 138 -12.15 5.64 -17.76
C PHE A 138 -13.11 4.77 -18.60
N MET A 139 -12.96 3.47 -18.50
CA MET A 139 -13.68 2.53 -19.35
C MET A 139 -14.04 1.26 -18.58
N ASP A 140 -15.06 0.57 -19.06
CA ASP A 140 -15.28 -0.83 -18.70
C ASP A 140 -14.14 -1.69 -19.30
N THR A 141 -13.34 -2.33 -18.45
CA THR A 141 -12.22 -3.17 -18.91
C THR A 141 -12.71 -4.46 -19.60
N ALA A 142 -13.93 -4.91 -19.32
CA ALA A 142 -14.58 -6.01 -20.04
C ALA A 142 -15.14 -5.58 -21.41
N ASN A 143 -15.43 -4.27 -21.58
CA ASN A 143 -15.92 -3.67 -22.82
C ASN A 143 -15.26 -2.31 -23.06
N THR A 144 -14.04 -2.30 -23.56
CA THR A 144 -13.21 -1.10 -23.75
C THR A 144 -13.79 -0.04 -24.69
N GLN A 145 -14.92 -0.33 -25.33
CA GLN A 145 -15.67 0.65 -26.13
C GLN A 145 -16.63 1.49 -25.28
N GLU A 146 -16.98 1.02 -24.07
CA GLU A 146 -17.75 1.81 -23.13
C GLU A 146 -16.83 2.74 -22.33
N VAL A 147 -16.67 3.96 -22.85
CA VAL A 147 -15.77 4.98 -22.31
C VAL A 147 -16.59 6.11 -21.68
N LYS A 148 -16.12 6.56 -20.53
CA LYS A 148 -16.67 7.74 -19.82
C LYS A 148 -15.57 8.77 -19.55
N TYR A 149 -15.97 10.04 -19.53
CA TYR A 149 -15.19 11.16 -19.02
C TYR A 149 -15.96 11.74 -17.84
N ASN A 150 -15.50 11.48 -16.64
CA ASN A 150 -16.17 11.91 -15.42
C ASN A 150 -15.14 11.97 -14.27
N LYS A 151 -15.60 12.17 -13.04
CA LYS A 151 -14.76 12.21 -11.84
C LYS A 151 -13.96 10.92 -11.68
N ALA A 152 -12.70 11.03 -11.28
CA ALA A 152 -11.83 9.88 -11.04
C ALA A 152 -12.43 8.87 -10.04
N THR A 153 -13.15 9.34 -9.02
CA THR A 153 -13.85 8.50 -8.04
C THR A 153 -14.89 7.57 -8.67
N ASP A 154 -15.43 7.94 -9.83
CA ASP A 154 -16.51 7.20 -10.49
C ASP A 154 -16.02 5.94 -11.22
N ALA A 155 -14.70 5.82 -11.53
CA ALA A 155 -14.16 4.65 -12.22
C ALA A 155 -14.38 3.35 -11.43
N MET A 156 -14.04 3.36 -10.14
CA MET A 156 -14.28 2.24 -9.23
C MET A 156 -15.77 1.95 -9.06
N PHE A 157 -16.57 3.01 -8.92
CA PHE A 157 -18.03 2.90 -8.73
C PHE A 157 -18.72 2.19 -9.89
N TYR A 158 -18.38 2.53 -11.14
CA TYR A 158 -19.05 1.97 -12.32
C TYR A 158 -18.47 0.61 -12.75
N TYR A 159 -17.14 0.45 -12.71
CA TYR A 159 -16.49 -0.66 -13.41
C TYR A 159 -15.40 -1.38 -12.59
N GLY A 160 -15.25 -1.05 -11.32
CA GLY A 160 -14.34 -1.78 -10.43
C GLY A 160 -12.88 -1.34 -10.48
N VAL A 161 -12.06 -2.12 -9.79
CA VAL A 161 -10.65 -1.75 -9.51
C VAL A 161 -9.78 -1.78 -10.76
N GLU A 162 -10.01 -2.71 -11.69
CA GLU A 162 -9.29 -2.78 -12.97
C GLU A 162 -9.50 -1.50 -13.79
N SER A 163 -10.73 -0.96 -13.78
CA SER A 163 -11.04 0.31 -14.42
C SER A 163 -10.36 1.49 -13.71
N ALA A 164 -10.33 1.50 -12.38
CA ALA A 164 -9.64 2.55 -11.63
C ALA A 164 -8.13 2.56 -11.90
N ILE A 165 -7.48 1.38 -11.97
CA ILE A 165 -6.07 1.25 -12.32
C ILE A 165 -5.84 1.68 -13.78
N SER A 166 -6.65 1.18 -14.72
CA SER A 166 -6.57 1.52 -16.14
C SER A 166 -6.78 3.02 -16.38
N MET A 167 -7.67 3.66 -15.63
CA MET A 167 -7.86 5.10 -15.65
C MET A 167 -6.56 5.84 -15.31
N ILE A 168 -5.92 5.48 -14.21
CA ILE A 168 -4.64 6.09 -13.81
C ILE A 168 -3.58 5.87 -14.89
N ASN A 169 -3.42 4.63 -15.38
CA ASN A 169 -2.44 4.31 -16.39
C ASN A 169 -2.65 5.08 -17.69
N THR A 170 -3.88 5.11 -18.22
CA THR A 170 -4.16 5.70 -19.54
C THR A 170 -4.14 7.22 -19.54
N ASN A 171 -4.50 7.87 -18.42
CA ASN A 171 -4.48 9.32 -18.34
C ASN A 171 -3.13 9.90 -17.94
N LEU A 172 -2.26 9.08 -17.28
CA LEU A 172 -1.04 9.57 -16.65
C LEU A 172 0.25 8.89 -17.18
N ASP A 173 0.13 8.06 -18.21
CA ASP A 173 1.24 7.29 -18.79
C ASP A 173 2.00 6.44 -17.76
N LEU A 174 1.26 5.68 -16.95
CA LEU A 174 1.79 4.77 -15.94
C LEU A 174 1.54 3.30 -16.29
N ASP A 175 2.16 2.40 -15.52
CA ASP A 175 2.09 0.94 -15.70
C ASP A 175 1.65 0.20 -14.43
N ILE A 176 0.86 0.85 -13.57
CA ILE A 176 0.38 0.27 -12.32
C ILE A 176 -0.40 -1.02 -12.59
N LYS A 177 -0.09 -2.07 -11.82
CA LYS A 177 -0.75 -3.38 -11.90
C LYS A 177 -1.32 -3.84 -10.57
N ASP A 178 -0.92 -3.19 -9.49
CA ASP A 178 -1.27 -3.59 -8.13
C ASP A 178 -1.92 -2.46 -7.36
N TYR A 179 -2.80 -2.83 -6.43
CA TYR A 179 -3.50 -1.89 -5.56
C TYR A 179 -3.56 -2.37 -4.11
N VAL A 180 -3.80 -1.42 -3.22
CA VAL A 180 -4.22 -1.65 -1.84
C VAL A 180 -5.42 -0.75 -1.57
N MET A 181 -6.54 -1.33 -1.13
CA MET A 181 -7.75 -0.59 -0.81
C MET A 181 -8.13 -0.81 0.65
N VAL A 182 -8.44 0.29 1.33
CA VAL A 182 -8.86 0.33 2.73
C VAL A 182 -10.16 1.12 2.87
N ASN A 183 -10.94 0.78 3.90
CA ASN A 183 -12.06 1.61 4.34
C ASN A 183 -11.72 2.35 5.64
N TRP A 184 -12.69 3.06 6.21
CA TRP A 184 -12.48 3.82 7.44
C TRP A 184 -12.15 2.93 8.65
N ASN A 185 -12.75 1.74 8.77
CA ASN A 185 -12.43 0.81 9.84
C ASN A 185 -11.01 0.28 9.75
N ALA A 186 -10.54 -0.05 8.53
CA ALA A 186 -9.15 -0.43 8.31
C ALA A 186 -8.18 0.70 8.69
N LEU A 187 -8.49 1.95 8.33
CA LEU A 187 -7.65 3.09 8.69
C LEU A 187 -7.60 3.30 10.21
N ILE A 188 -8.74 3.17 10.91
CA ILE A 188 -8.79 3.20 12.38
C ILE A 188 -7.86 2.13 12.96
N ASP A 189 -8.01 0.89 12.50
CA ASP A 189 -7.23 -0.23 13.01
C ASP A 189 -5.73 -0.09 12.71
N ILE A 190 -5.36 0.45 11.54
CA ILE A 190 -3.96 0.75 11.17
C ILE A 190 -3.34 1.76 12.13
N VAL A 191 -4.02 2.88 12.39
CA VAL A 191 -3.50 3.93 13.27
C VAL A 191 -3.43 3.45 14.72
N ASP A 192 -4.46 2.77 15.22
CA ASP A 192 -4.46 2.20 16.57
C ASP A 192 -3.36 1.15 16.75
N ALA A 193 -3.12 0.35 15.72
CA ALA A 193 -2.10 -0.70 15.74
C ALA A 193 -0.67 -0.16 15.87
N VAL A 194 -0.39 1.04 15.33
CA VAL A 194 0.90 1.72 15.54
C VAL A 194 0.95 2.54 16.82
N GLY A 195 -0.15 2.54 17.60
CA GLY A 195 -0.26 3.24 18.88
C GLY A 195 -0.66 4.70 18.75
N GLY A 196 -1.42 5.07 17.71
CA GLY A 196 -1.81 6.44 17.41
C GLY A 196 -0.71 7.27 16.74
N ILE A 197 -1.04 8.49 16.36
CA ILE A 197 -0.13 9.43 15.71
C ILE A 197 -0.10 10.77 16.45
N ASP A 198 1.06 11.44 16.41
CA ASP A 198 1.22 12.78 16.97
C ASP A 198 1.23 13.78 15.82
N ILE A 199 0.30 14.75 15.85
CA ILE A 199 0.09 15.71 14.77
C ILE A 199 -0.21 17.10 15.33
N GLU A 200 0.25 18.14 14.65
CA GLU A 200 -0.09 19.52 14.96
C GLU A 200 -1.42 19.88 14.32
N ILE A 201 -2.38 20.36 15.12
CA ILE A 201 -3.69 20.83 14.65
C ILE A 201 -3.95 22.27 15.09
N ASP A 202 -4.58 23.05 14.21
CA ASP A 202 -5.00 24.42 14.48
C ASP A 202 -6.44 24.48 15.07
N GLU A 203 -6.89 25.69 15.44
CA GLU A 203 -8.23 25.90 16.02
C GLU A 203 -9.36 25.52 15.04
N ASN A 204 -9.16 25.75 13.77
CA ASN A 204 -10.12 25.42 12.73
C ASN A 204 -10.20 23.89 12.53
N GLU A 205 -9.06 23.22 12.52
CA GLU A 205 -8.99 21.75 12.46
C GLU A 205 -9.59 21.11 13.70
N LEU A 206 -9.36 21.66 14.91
CA LEU A 206 -9.97 21.19 16.16
C LEU A 206 -11.50 21.22 16.10
N HIS A 207 -12.07 22.31 15.56
CA HIS A 207 -13.52 22.40 15.38
C HIS A 207 -14.03 21.31 14.44
N TRP A 208 -13.43 21.17 13.27
CA TRP A 208 -13.91 20.23 12.26
C TRP A 208 -13.63 18.76 12.59
N ILE A 209 -12.51 18.43 13.22
CA ILE A 209 -12.22 17.05 13.61
C ILE A 209 -13.33 16.52 14.55
N ASN A 210 -13.80 17.33 15.50
CA ASN A 210 -14.85 16.94 16.44
C ASN A 210 -16.21 16.79 15.75
N GLU A 211 -16.53 17.61 14.74
CA GLU A 211 -17.73 17.43 13.94
C GLU A 211 -17.68 16.14 13.11
N TYR A 212 -16.52 15.84 12.49
CA TYR A 212 -16.33 14.61 11.71
C TYR A 212 -16.23 13.36 12.60
N LEU A 213 -15.78 13.46 13.85
CA LEU A 213 -15.76 12.35 14.80
C LEU A 213 -17.15 11.78 15.04
N ARG A 214 -18.15 12.64 15.23
CA ARG A 214 -19.55 12.23 15.42
C ARG A 214 -20.05 11.39 14.24
N ASP A 215 -19.78 11.83 13.00
CA ASP A 215 -20.19 11.13 11.81
C ASP A 215 -19.38 9.85 11.60
N THR A 216 -18.06 9.89 11.85
CA THR A 216 -17.18 8.71 11.76
C THR A 216 -17.62 7.64 12.75
N GLY A 217 -17.86 7.99 14.02
CA GLY A 217 -18.35 7.05 15.04
C GLY A 217 -19.68 6.42 14.66
N LYS A 218 -20.62 7.20 14.13
CA LYS A 218 -21.91 6.69 13.65
C LYS A 218 -21.76 5.69 12.49
N ASN A 219 -20.89 5.98 11.52
CA ASN A 219 -20.74 5.16 10.33
C ASN A 219 -19.89 3.90 10.58
N THR A 220 -18.94 3.94 11.51
CA THR A 220 -18.06 2.81 11.86
C THR A 220 -18.56 1.98 13.05
N GLY A 221 -19.56 2.48 13.80
CA GLY A 221 -20.03 1.86 15.04
C GLY A 221 -19.03 1.95 16.20
N ARG A 222 -17.98 2.78 16.06
CA ARG A 222 -16.92 2.95 17.07
C ARG A 222 -17.25 4.08 18.06
N SER A 223 -16.91 3.87 19.32
CA SER A 223 -16.92 4.93 20.34
C SER A 223 -15.74 5.89 20.10
N TYR A 224 -15.89 7.13 20.51
CA TYR A 224 -14.86 8.15 20.36
C TYR A 224 -14.86 9.12 21.54
N THR A 225 -13.75 9.82 21.72
CA THR A 225 -13.61 10.99 22.60
C THR A 225 -13.24 12.20 21.75
N ASN A 226 -13.75 13.37 22.12
CA ASN A 226 -13.39 14.61 21.43
C ASN A 226 -11.90 14.94 21.62
N VAL A 227 -11.30 15.58 20.64
CA VAL A 227 -10.00 16.23 20.77
C VAL A 227 -10.22 17.55 21.50
N GLU A 228 -9.44 17.82 22.55
CA GLU A 228 -9.70 18.96 23.44
C GLU A 228 -8.77 20.15 23.19
N ASN A 229 -7.59 19.92 22.63
CA ASN A 229 -6.54 20.93 22.52
C ASN A 229 -6.06 21.10 21.09
N THR A 230 -5.50 22.28 20.79
CA THR A 230 -4.72 22.59 19.59
C THR A 230 -3.22 22.38 19.84
N GLY A 231 -2.40 22.55 18.79
CA GLY A 231 -0.97 22.31 18.83
C GLY A 231 -0.65 20.83 18.58
N MET A 232 0.42 20.33 19.16
CA MET A 232 0.82 18.93 19.01
C MET A 232 -0.09 18.05 19.86
N VAL A 233 -0.92 17.25 19.20
CA VAL A 233 -1.89 16.35 19.85
C VAL A 233 -1.67 14.91 19.42
N HIS A 234 -1.99 13.99 20.34
CA HIS A 234 -1.99 12.57 20.05
C HIS A 234 -3.39 12.15 19.60
N LEU A 235 -3.51 11.61 18.38
CA LEU A 235 -4.76 11.12 17.81
C LEU A 235 -4.78 9.60 17.81
N ASP A 236 -5.86 9.01 18.32
CA ASP A 236 -6.19 7.60 18.10
C ASP A 236 -6.71 7.35 16.67
N GLY A 237 -7.02 6.08 16.34
CA GLY A 237 -7.42 5.70 14.99
C GLY A 237 -8.68 6.41 14.50
N ILE A 238 -9.71 6.54 15.36
CA ILE A 238 -10.95 7.19 14.94
C ILE A 238 -10.78 8.71 14.80
N GLN A 239 -9.96 9.34 15.65
CA GLN A 239 -9.63 10.76 15.56
C GLN A 239 -8.80 11.06 14.30
N ALA A 240 -7.79 10.25 14.01
CA ALA A 240 -6.99 10.37 12.79
C ALA A 240 -7.83 10.14 11.52
N THR A 241 -8.78 9.19 11.55
CA THR A 241 -9.72 8.98 10.45
C THR A 241 -10.64 10.18 10.26
N ALA A 242 -11.17 10.76 11.33
CA ALA A 242 -11.95 11.98 11.27
C ALA A 242 -11.14 13.15 10.70
N TYR A 243 -9.87 13.31 11.10
CA TYR A 243 -8.93 14.30 10.56
C TYR A 243 -8.73 14.15 9.05
N CYS A 244 -8.55 12.91 8.55
CA CYS A 244 -8.43 12.63 7.10
C CYS A 244 -9.68 13.00 6.29
N ARG A 245 -10.84 13.18 6.93
CA ARG A 245 -12.11 13.47 6.29
C ARG A 245 -12.46 14.95 6.21
N ILE A 246 -11.74 15.82 6.93
CA ILE A 246 -12.04 17.25 7.01
C ILE A 246 -11.97 17.90 5.62
N ARG A 247 -13.07 18.52 5.20
CA ARG A 247 -13.21 19.28 3.94
C ARG A 247 -13.46 20.76 4.19
N TYR A 248 -14.12 21.10 5.29
CA TYR A 248 -14.51 22.48 5.62
C TYR A 248 -13.39 23.19 6.38
N GLY A 249 -13.44 24.51 6.40
CA GLY A 249 -12.49 25.33 7.16
C GLY A 249 -11.26 25.80 6.39
N GLY A 250 -11.36 25.90 5.08
CA GLY A 250 -10.33 26.45 4.20
C GLY A 250 -9.45 25.39 3.54
N GLY A 251 -9.48 25.33 2.23
CA GLY A 251 -8.57 24.52 1.42
C GLY A 251 -9.20 23.34 0.68
N SER A 252 -10.53 23.16 0.71
CA SER A 252 -11.23 22.21 -0.17
C SER A 252 -10.67 20.77 -0.14
N ASP A 253 -10.85 20.02 -1.23
CA ASP A 253 -10.37 18.66 -1.44
C ASP A 253 -8.83 18.52 -1.40
N PHE A 254 -8.11 19.59 -1.74
CA PHE A 254 -6.62 19.61 -1.70
C PHE A 254 -6.08 19.41 -0.28
N ARG A 255 -6.63 20.16 0.70
CA ARG A 255 -6.25 20.01 2.11
C ARG A 255 -6.63 18.64 2.67
N ARG A 256 -7.75 18.08 2.22
CA ARG A 256 -8.14 16.72 2.62
C ARG A 256 -7.10 15.70 2.18
N THR A 257 -6.67 15.73 0.91
CA THR A 257 -5.66 14.79 0.40
C THR A 257 -4.29 15.02 1.02
N GLU A 258 -3.92 16.25 1.36
CA GLU A 258 -2.72 16.56 2.14
C GLU A 258 -2.77 15.91 3.52
N ARG A 259 -3.89 16.04 4.27
CA ARG A 259 -4.09 15.38 5.55
C ARG A 259 -3.97 13.85 5.46
N GLN A 260 -4.52 13.25 4.42
CA GLN A 260 -4.42 11.81 4.18
C GLN A 260 -2.96 11.38 3.99
N ARG A 261 -2.18 12.09 3.18
CA ARG A 261 -0.74 11.80 3.00
C ARG A 261 0.06 12.03 4.29
N THR A 262 -0.27 13.07 5.05
CA THR A 262 0.35 13.32 6.36
C THR A 262 0.12 12.15 7.32
N VAL A 263 -1.10 11.64 7.42
CA VAL A 263 -1.42 10.47 8.26
C VAL A 263 -0.65 9.24 7.78
N ILE A 264 -0.60 8.97 6.46
CA ILE A 264 0.18 7.86 5.90
C ILE A 264 1.66 7.97 6.31
N ASN A 265 2.25 9.15 6.16
CA ASN A 265 3.65 9.39 6.53
C ASN A 265 3.90 9.13 8.02
N LEU A 266 3.06 9.66 8.91
CA LEU A 266 3.18 9.46 10.35
C LEU A 266 3.02 7.99 10.75
N VAL A 267 2.07 7.27 10.14
CA VAL A 267 1.89 5.83 10.36
C VAL A 267 3.13 5.04 9.93
N VAL A 268 3.68 5.33 8.74
CA VAL A 268 4.90 4.67 8.24
C VAL A 268 6.07 4.92 9.18
N GLU A 269 6.29 6.17 9.62
CA GLU A 269 7.37 6.51 10.56
C GLU A 269 7.19 5.82 11.93
N LYS A 270 5.96 5.73 12.45
CA LYS A 270 5.68 4.95 13.68
C LYS A 270 5.97 3.46 13.47
N ALA A 271 5.50 2.87 12.36
CA ALA A 271 5.69 1.46 12.05
C ALA A 271 7.17 1.06 11.90
N LYS A 272 8.01 1.92 11.31
CA LYS A 272 9.47 1.70 11.18
C LYS A 272 10.17 1.56 12.53
N ASN A 273 9.64 2.21 13.58
CA ASN A 273 10.20 2.23 14.92
C ASN A 273 9.58 1.18 15.87
N MET A 274 8.64 0.35 15.38
CA MET A 274 8.02 -0.69 16.18
C MET A 274 8.91 -1.92 16.34
N ASP A 275 8.84 -2.56 17.52
CA ASP A 275 9.40 -3.90 17.64
C ASP A 275 8.60 -4.93 16.80
N ILE A 276 9.29 -6.01 16.40
CA ILE A 276 8.72 -7.02 15.50
C ILE A 276 7.43 -7.66 16.04
N THR A 277 7.30 -7.77 17.36
CA THR A 277 6.13 -8.38 18.01
C THR A 277 4.91 -7.47 17.88
N LYS A 278 5.08 -6.17 18.14
CA LYS A 278 4.04 -5.16 17.98
C LYS A 278 3.66 -4.99 16.51
N LEU A 279 4.65 -4.92 15.62
CA LEU A 279 4.42 -4.86 14.17
C LEU A 279 3.58 -6.06 13.69
N ASN A 280 3.89 -7.27 14.14
CA ASN A 280 3.11 -8.46 13.80
C ASN A 280 1.68 -8.39 14.36
N SER A 281 1.49 -7.86 15.57
CA SER A 281 0.14 -7.66 16.13
C SER A 281 -0.65 -6.61 15.36
N ALA A 282 0.00 -5.52 14.96
CA ALA A 282 -0.55 -4.48 14.11
C ALA A 282 -1.03 -5.04 12.76
N ILE A 283 -0.17 -5.80 12.10
CA ILE A 283 -0.50 -6.49 10.85
C ILE A 283 -1.73 -7.37 11.01
N ASN A 284 -1.83 -8.14 12.10
CA ASN A 284 -2.93 -9.06 12.34
C ASN A 284 -4.28 -8.35 12.57
N SER A 285 -4.29 -7.19 13.18
CA SER A 285 -5.54 -6.44 13.45
C SER A 285 -6.13 -5.81 12.19
N VAL A 286 -5.32 -5.62 11.14
CA VAL A 286 -5.70 -4.87 9.94
C VAL A 286 -6.06 -5.78 8.77
N PHE A 287 -5.48 -6.99 8.70
CA PHE A 287 -5.56 -7.86 7.51
C PHE A 287 -6.97 -8.22 7.04
N GLY A 288 -7.94 -8.35 7.93
CA GLY A 288 -9.33 -8.66 7.56
C GLY A 288 -10.10 -7.50 6.88
N ASN A 289 -9.53 -6.29 6.88
CA ASN A 289 -10.19 -5.06 6.43
C ASN A 289 -9.50 -4.41 5.21
N ILE A 290 -8.56 -5.12 4.58
CA ILE A 290 -7.79 -4.65 3.41
C ILE A 290 -8.10 -5.53 2.21
N SER A 291 -8.37 -4.89 1.06
CA SER A 291 -8.42 -5.55 -0.25
C SER A 291 -7.14 -5.23 -1.03
N THR A 292 -6.45 -6.24 -1.56
CA THR A 292 -5.21 -6.03 -2.32
C THR A 292 -4.96 -7.10 -3.37
N SER A 293 -4.33 -6.72 -4.47
CA SER A 293 -3.79 -7.63 -5.48
C SER A 293 -2.35 -8.08 -5.23
N LEU A 294 -1.67 -7.48 -4.24
CA LEU A 294 -0.28 -7.83 -3.95
C LEU A 294 -0.15 -9.29 -3.53
N ASP A 295 0.78 -10.00 -4.13
CA ASP A 295 1.10 -11.36 -3.72
C ASP A 295 1.91 -11.39 -2.41
N VAL A 296 1.93 -12.58 -1.79
CA VAL A 296 2.62 -12.82 -0.49
C VAL A 296 4.10 -12.46 -0.56
N GLY A 297 4.76 -12.78 -1.67
CA GLY A 297 6.19 -12.52 -1.85
C GLY A 297 6.46 -11.02 -1.88
N THR A 298 5.66 -10.27 -2.62
CA THR A 298 5.74 -8.81 -2.70
C THR A 298 5.49 -8.15 -1.34
N ILE A 299 4.43 -8.57 -0.62
CA ILE A 299 4.14 -8.05 0.74
C ILE A 299 5.31 -8.31 1.70
N LEU A 300 5.87 -9.53 1.68
CA LEU A 300 7.03 -9.88 2.52
C LEU A 300 8.28 -9.06 2.17
N ASN A 301 8.52 -8.80 0.88
CA ASN A 301 9.65 -7.99 0.43
C ASN A 301 9.49 -6.52 0.85
N LEU A 302 8.29 -5.98 0.73
CA LEU A 302 7.98 -4.63 1.22
C LEU A 302 8.17 -4.54 2.74
N ALA A 303 7.66 -5.51 3.50
CA ALA A 303 7.79 -5.55 4.96
C ALA A 303 9.25 -5.66 5.42
N LYS A 304 10.08 -6.49 4.77
CA LYS A 304 11.52 -6.60 5.08
C LYS A 304 12.28 -5.30 4.86
N SER A 305 11.85 -4.52 3.88
CA SER A 305 12.48 -3.27 3.51
C SER A 305 11.89 -2.05 4.25
N LEU A 306 10.90 -2.24 5.13
CA LEU A 306 10.14 -1.16 5.79
C LEU A 306 11.05 -0.10 6.42
N ALA A 307 12.08 -0.53 7.16
CA ALA A 307 13.00 0.37 7.84
C ALA A 307 13.87 1.22 6.87
N SER A 308 13.99 0.81 5.60
CA SER A 308 14.79 1.52 4.60
C SER A 308 13.98 2.50 3.77
N TYR A 309 12.64 2.44 3.80
CA TYR A 309 11.83 3.37 3.02
C TYR A 309 11.84 4.78 3.62
N THR A 310 11.92 5.77 2.75
CA THR A 310 11.83 7.18 3.12
C THR A 310 10.86 7.88 2.19
N ILE A 311 9.80 8.47 2.74
CA ILE A 311 8.87 9.29 1.95
C ILE A 311 9.54 10.64 1.71
N THR A 312 9.93 10.91 0.46
CA THR A 312 10.71 12.09 0.06
C THR A 312 9.87 13.15 -0.62
N GLU A 313 8.76 12.75 -1.27
CA GLU A 313 7.86 13.66 -1.99
C GLU A 313 6.42 13.33 -1.68
N SER A 314 5.59 14.37 -1.54
CA SER A 314 4.17 14.23 -1.24
C SER A 314 3.40 15.39 -1.86
N SER A 315 2.68 15.14 -2.96
CA SER A 315 2.01 16.18 -3.74
C SER A 315 0.61 15.76 -4.20
N GLY A 316 -0.08 16.62 -4.90
CA GLY A 316 -1.40 16.38 -5.48
C GLY A 316 -1.41 16.54 -7.00
N PHE A 317 -2.30 15.82 -7.66
CA PHE A 317 -2.54 15.89 -9.09
C PHE A 317 -4.02 16.18 -9.36
N PRO A 318 -4.34 17.08 -10.29
CA PRO A 318 -3.44 17.94 -11.08
C PRO A 318 -2.79 19.04 -10.24
N THR A 319 -1.62 19.53 -10.65
CA THR A 319 -0.94 20.67 -10.00
C THR A 319 -1.53 22.01 -10.43
N GLU A 320 -1.92 22.12 -11.69
CA GLU A 320 -2.65 23.28 -12.23
C GLU A 320 -4.09 22.88 -12.58
N VAL A 321 -5.04 23.53 -11.93
CA VAL A 321 -6.47 23.18 -12.03
C VAL A 321 -7.34 24.32 -12.51
N THR A 322 -8.46 23.93 -13.10
CA THR A 322 -9.62 24.77 -13.35
C THR A 322 -10.88 24.07 -12.84
N TYR A 323 -11.92 24.81 -12.53
CA TYR A 323 -13.18 24.27 -12.03
C TYR A 323 -14.30 24.54 -13.00
N VAL A 324 -15.13 23.52 -13.23
CA VAL A 324 -16.37 23.66 -14.00
C VAL A 324 -17.51 22.95 -13.26
N THR A 325 -18.72 23.43 -13.45
CA THR A 325 -19.92 22.82 -12.84
C THR A 325 -20.65 21.90 -13.80
N THR A 326 -20.31 21.93 -15.08
CA THR A 326 -20.97 21.13 -16.12
C THR A 326 -19.95 20.56 -17.09
N LEU A 327 -20.22 19.34 -17.57
CA LEU A 327 -19.57 18.74 -18.72
C LEU A 327 -20.61 18.49 -19.80
N LYS A 328 -20.23 18.67 -21.05
CA LYS A 328 -21.13 18.42 -22.20
C LYS A 328 -21.58 16.96 -22.19
N GLY A 329 -22.86 16.72 -22.18
CA GLY A 329 -23.45 15.38 -22.10
C GLY A 329 -23.63 14.86 -20.67
N ASN A 330 -23.17 15.57 -19.64
CA ASN A 330 -23.46 15.27 -18.24
C ASN A 330 -24.53 16.23 -17.71
N THR A 331 -25.66 15.69 -17.28
CA THR A 331 -26.82 16.47 -16.81
C THR A 331 -26.82 16.73 -15.31
N SER A 332 -25.84 16.19 -14.58
CA SER A 332 -25.73 16.40 -13.13
C SER A 332 -24.95 17.70 -12.87
N ASP A 333 -25.54 18.59 -12.06
CA ASP A 333 -24.87 19.77 -11.52
C ASP A 333 -23.89 19.34 -10.44
N ARG A 334 -22.61 19.18 -10.82
CA ARG A 334 -21.52 18.72 -9.95
C ARG A 334 -20.30 19.60 -10.15
N ASP A 335 -19.56 19.87 -9.08
CA ASP A 335 -18.26 20.51 -9.20
C ASP A 335 -17.24 19.51 -9.76
N PHE A 336 -16.59 19.88 -10.86
CA PHE A 336 -15.52 19.12 -11.50
C PHE A 336 -14.21 19.84 -11.37
N VAL A 337 -13.14 19.08 -11.16
CA VAL A 337 -11.75 19.54 -11.23
C VAL A 337 -11.19 19.12 -12.59
N LEU A 338 -10.67 20.08 -13.34
CA LEU A 338 -9.98 19.81 -14.59
C LEU A 338 -8.49 20.10 -14.41
N ALA A 339 -7.64 19.23 -14.93
CA ALA A 339 -6.26 19.63 -15.21
C ALA A 339 -6.32 20.76 -16.23
N LYS A 340 -5.71 21.92 -15.93
CA LYS A 340 -5.71 23.08 -16.84
C LYS A 340 -5.12 22.74 -18.21
N ASP A 341 -4.12 21.88 -18.23
CA ASP A 341 -3.61 21.14 -19.37
C ASP A 341 -3.16 19.77 -18.84
N LEU A 342 -3.87 18.72 -19.23
CA LEU A 342 -3.58 17.38 -18.73
C LEU A 342 -2.17 16.93 -19.12
N ALA A 343 -1.77 17.19 -20.38
CA ALA A 343 -0.45 16.78 -20.87
C ALA A 343 0.68 17.49 -20.09
N ALA A 344 0.56 18.81 -19.89
CA ALA A 344 1.53 19.54 -19.07
C ALA A 344 1.57 19.05 -17.60
N ASN A 345 0.40 18.74 -17.02
CA ASN A 345 0.35 18.15 -15.67
C ASN A 345 0.99 16.76 -15.60
N VAL A 346 0.87 15.93 -16.65
CA VAL A 346 1.53 14.62 -16.74
C VAL A 346 3.06 14.78 -16.84
N THR A 347 3.56 15.76 -17.60
CA THR A 347 5.00 16.10 -17.61
C THR A 347 5.52 16.41 -16.21
N VAL A 348 4.78 17.24 -15.44
CA VAL A 348 5.13 17.56 -14.04
C VAL A 348 5.04 16.31 -13.15
N LEU A 349 4.03 15.46 -13.35
CA LEU A 349 3.86 14.23 -12.59
C LEU A 349 5.05 13.28 -12.74
N HIS A 350 5.53 13.07 -13.97
CA HIS A 350 6.69 12.21 -14.23
C HIS A 350 7.97 12.77 -13.61
N LYS A 351 8.14 14.11 -13.58
CA LYS A 351 9.21 14.74 -12.81
C LYS A 351 9.10 14.45 -11.33
N VAL A 352 7.91 14.58 -10.75
CA VAL A 352 7.64 14.33 -9.34
C VAL A 352 7.85 12.86 -8.97
N LEU A 353 7.32 11.92 -9.76
CA LEU A 353 7.37 10.50 -9.43
C LEU A 353 8.72 9.83 -9.76
N PHE A 354 9.39 10.25 -10.85
CA PHE A 354 10.49 9.48 -11.44
C PHE A 354 11.75 10.30 -11.70
N ASP A 355 11.77 11.61 -11.38
CA ASP A 355 12.86 12.55 -11.72
C ASP A 355 13.10 12.71 -13.24
N VAL A 356 12.10 12.42 -14.08
CA VAL A 356 12.20 12.59 -15.53
C VAL A 356 11.91 14.04 -15.89
N ASP A 357 12.93 14.75 -16.37
CA ASP A 357 12.77 16.12 -16.87
C ASP A 357 12.17 16.12 -18.30
N ASN A 358 11.21 17.04 -18.53
CA ASN A 358 10.62 17.26 -19.86
C ASN A 358 10.00 16.00 -20.49
N TYR A 359 9.34 15.17 -19.67
CA TYR A 359 8.56 14.04 -20.19
C TYR A 359 7.57 14.52 -21.26
N ASP A 360 7.56 13.86 -22.42
CA ASP A 360 6.59 14.14 -23.50
C ASP A 360 5.45 13.11 -23.44
N PRO A 361 4.25 13.49 -22.98
CA PRO A 361 3.12 12.56 -22.85
C PRO A 361 2.73 11.92 -24.19
N THR A 362 2.24 10.68 -24.11
CA THR A 362 1.80 9.91 -25.28
C THR A 362 0.71 10.62 -26.08
N PRO A 363 0.52 10.26 -27.35
CA PRO A 363 -0.63 10.68 -28.14
C PRO A 363 -1.96 10.44 -27.46
N THR A 364 -2.08 9.29 -26.73
CA THR A 364 -3.30 8.97 -25.95
C THR A 364 -3.60 10.04 -24.91
N VAL A 365 -2.63 10.46 -24.10
CA VAL A 365 -2.83 11.53 -23.08
C VAL A 365 -3.18 12.86 -23.76
N LYS A 366 -2.52 13.20 -24.85
CA LYS A 366 -2.80 14.43 -25.63
C LYS A 366 -4.22 14.44 -26.22
N ASP A 367 -4.71 13.29 -26.70
CA ASP A 367 -6.07 13.14 -27.22
C ASP A 367 -7.13 13.21 -26.08
N ILE A 368 -6.82 12.63 -24.91
CA ILE A 368 -7.66 12.76 -23.71
C ILE A 368 -7.76 14.23 -23.29
N ASN A 369 -6.63 14.94 -23.23
CA ASN A 369 -6.57 16.37 -22.91
C ASN A 369 -7.48 17.18 -23.83
N LYS A 370 -7.37 16.98 -25.14
CA LYS A 370 -8.22 17.61 -26.14
C LYS A 370 -9.70 17.31 -25.91
N THR A 371 -10.04 16.06 -25.67
CA THR A 371 -11.44 15.65 -25.44
C THR A 371 -12.03 16.29 -24.17
N ILE A 372 -11.26 16.33 -23.07
CA ILE A 372 -11.70 17.00 -21.83
C ILE A 372 -11.92 18.49 -22.07
N SER A 373 -11.04 19.16 -22.84
CA SER A 373 -11.22 20.57 -23.22
C SER A 373 -12.52 20.80 -24.01
N GLU A 374 -12.82 19.94 -24.98
CA GLU A 374 -14.04 20.01 -25.79
C GLU A 374 -15.32 19.76 -24.97
N LEU A 375 -15.26 18.83 -23.99
CA LEU A 375 -16.40 18.49 -23.11
C LEU A 375 -16.67 19.59 -22.08
N SER A 376 -15.62 20.21 -21.57
CA SER A 376 -15.75 21.26 -20.54
C SER A 376 -16.05 22.62 -21.12
N GLY A 377 -15.65 22.87 -22.37
CA GLY A 377 -15.71 24.21 -22.97
C GLY A 377 -14.79 25.23 -22.27
N ALA A 378 -13.82 24.74 -21.48
CA ALA A 378 -13.00 25.60 -20.62
C ALA A 378 -11.76 26.16 -21.32
N TYR A 379 -11.39 25.68 -22.53
CA TYR A 379 -10.21 26.16 -23.31
C TYR A 379 -10.52 26.27 -24.79
#